data_b24b5d40cb53a91de077ae9caa82cfd1
#
_entry.id   b24b5d40cb53a91de077ae9caa82cfd1
#
_cell.length_a   1.000
_cell.length_b   1.000
_cell.length_c   1.000
_cell.angle_alpha   90.00
_cell.angle_beta   90.00
_cell.angle_gamma   90.00
#
_symmetry.space_group_name_H-M   'P 1'
#
loop_
_entity.id
_entity.type
_entity.pdbx_description
1 polymer ?
#
loop_
_entity_poly.entity_id
_entity_poly.type
_entity_poly.pdbx_seq_one_letter_code
_entity_poly.pdbx_strand_id
1 'polypeptide(L)'
;MQTTTLVQVVACTNNGDVSPVGLVDVVPMVHQVDGQGSPVPHTIIFNIPYLRIQGGTNAIIMDPEKDDIGICLFADKDISKVKSTKAPSLPGSYRRFSYSDGLYIGGVLNRNPLQYIQFSKDGITIKSPNVINILAPSINLKATS
;
A
#
# COMPACT_ATOMS: atom_id res chain seq x y z
N MET A 1 3.28 22.54 5.85
CA MET A 1 3.39 21.70 4.65
C MET A 1 3.09 20.26 5.01
N GLN A 2 2.22 19.61 4.27
CA GLN A 2 1.78 18.26 4.61
C GLN A 2 2.61 17.24 3.85
N THR A 3 3.33 16.36 4.59
CA THR A 3 4.14 15.29 3.99
C THR A 3 3.57 13.90 4.23
N THR A 4 2.56 13.77 5.09
CA THR A 4 1.96 12.49 5.46
C THR A 4 0.47 12.70 5.72
N THR A 5 -0.37 11.78 5.25
CA THR A 5 -1.80 11.84 5.52
C THR A 5 -2.42 10.46 5.47
N LEU A 6 -3.62 10.33 6.06
CA LEU A 6 -4.46 9.16 5.92
C LEU A 6 -5.23 9.25 4.61
N VAL A 7 -5.29 8.16 3.89
CA VAL A 7 -6.02 8.08 2.62
C VAL A 7 -6.89 6.82 2.59
N GLN A 8 -7.89 6.85 1.74
CA GLN A 8 -8.71 5.67 1.44
C GLN A 8 -8.47 5.25 0.00
N VAL A 9 -8.28 3.95 -0.22
CA VAL A 9 -8.03 3.40 -1.54
C VAL A 9 -9.33 3.38 -2.33
N VAL A 10 -9.29 3.93 -3.55
CA VAL A 10 -10.42 3.94 -4.48
C VAL A 10 -10.29 2.80 -5.48
N ALA A 11 -9.07 2.53 -5.95
CA ALA A 11 -8.80 1.49 -6.93
C ALA A 11 -7.35 1.03 -6.82
N CYS A 12 -7.09 -0.20 -7.25
CA CYS A 12 -5.74 -0.77 -7.31
C CYS A 12 -5.58 -1.50 -8.64
N THR A 13 -4.41 -1.40 -9.27
CA THR A 13 -4.15 -2.06 -10.54
C THR A 13 -3.95 -3.57 -10.39
N ASN A 14 -3.57 -4.04 -9.20
CA ASN A 14 -3.28 -5.45 -8.93
C ASN A 14 -4.39 -6.05 -8.06
N ASN A 15 -4.53 -7.37 -8.12
CA ASN A 15 -5.61 -8.07 -7.42
C ASN A 15 -5.13 -9.35 -6.72
N GLY A 16 -3.89 -9.38 -6.25
CA GLY A 16 -3.34 -10.50 -5.51
C GLY A 16 -2.53 -11.48 -6.33
N ASP A 17 -2.44 -11.29 -7.63
CA ASP A 17 -1.64 -12.16 -8.50
C ASP A 17 -0.15 -11.89 -8.33
N VAL A 18 0.67 -12.87 -8.73
CA VAL A 18 2.12 -12.71 -8.73
C VAL A 18 2.51 -11.81 -9.89
N SER A 19 2.67 -10.55 -9.61
CA SER A 19 3.00 -9.51 -10.58
C SER A 19 3.84 -8.43 -9.91
N PRO A 20 4.52 -7.58 -10.69
CA PRO A 20 5.19 -6.43 -10.10
C PRO A 20 4.23 -5.55 -9.32
N VAL A 21 4.77 -4.78 -8.37
CA VAL A 21 3.99 -3.82 -7.60
C VAL A 21 3.33 -2.82 -8.54
N GLY A 22 2.04 -2.59 -8.34
CA GLY A 22 1.27 -1.69 -9.17
C GLY A 22 1.08 -0.31 -8.54
N LEU A 23 -0.07 0.27 -8.86
CA LEU A 23 -0.42 1.62 -8.45
C LEU A 23 -1.80 1.62 -7.81
N VAL A 24 -2.04 2.56 -6.91
CA VAL A 24 -3.35 2.78 -6.31
C VAL A 24 -3.83 4.20 -6.60
N ASP A 25 -5.13 4.35 -6.64
CA ASP A 25 -5.79 5.64 -6.62
C ASP A 25 -6.36 5.84 -5.22
N VAL A 26 -6.13 6.99 -4.63
CA VAL A 26 -6.48 7.25 -3.24
C VAL A 26 -7.16 8.60 -3.09
N VAL A 27 -7.89 8.77 -1.99
CA VAL A 27 -8.49 10.04 -1.62
C VAL A 27 -8.10 10.37 -0.18
N PRO A 28 -7.59 11.59 0.10
CA PRO A 28 -7.33 11.99 1.48
C PRO A 28 -8.62 11.96 2.31
N MET A 29 -8.53 11.48 3.54
CA MET A 29 -9.69 11.26 4.40
C MET A 29 -10.04 12.47 5.26
N VAL A 30 -9.05 13.32 5.56
CA VAL A 30 -9.29 14.54 6.34
C VAL A 30 -9.63 15.66 5.37
N HIS A 31 -10.86 16.15 5.42
CA HIS A 31 -11.33 17.20 4.52
C HIS A 31 -10.81 18.55 4.98
N GLN A 32 -10.52 19.41 4.02
CA GLN A 32 -10.26 20.81 4.32
C GLN A 32 -11.56 21.52 4.67
N VAL A 33 -11.44 22.63 5.39
CA VAL A 33 -12.58 23.44 5.81
C VAL A 33 -12.49 24.79 5.08
N ASP A 34 -13.58 25.22 4.44
CA ASP A 34 -13.61 26.52 3.79
C ASP A 34 -13.72 27.66 4.82
N GLY A 35 -13.74 28.88 4.34
CA GLY A 35 -13.79 30.06 5.21
C GLY A 35 -15.07 30.19 6.04
N GLN A 36 -16.08 29.36 5.78
CA GLN A 36 -17.37 29.36 6.48
C GLN A 36 -17.55 28.13 7.36
N GLY A 37 -16.50 27.29 7.49
CA GLY A 37 -16.56 26.08 8.29
C GLY A 37 -17.16 24.87 7.61
N SER A 38 -17.47 24.93 6.32
CA SER A 38 -17.99 23.79 5.58
C SER A 38 -16.87 22.91 5.05
N PRO A 39 -17.01 21.56 5.09
CA PRO A 39 -15.97 20.69 4.60
C PRO A 39 -15.82 20.77 3.09
N VAL A 40 -14.57 20.76 2.62
CA VAL A 40 -14.23 20.74 1.20
C VAL A 40 -13.60 19.37 0.94
N PRO A 41 -14.27 18.44 0.25
CA PRO A 41 -13.70 17.11 -0.02
C PRO A 41 -12.52 17.21 -0.97
N HIS A 42 -11.53 16.35 -0.76
CA HIS A 42 -10.38 16.23 -1.65
C HIS A 42 -10.76 15.49 -2.92
N THR A 43 -10.06 15.81 -4.00
CA THR A 43 -10.15 15.04 -5.25
C THR A 43 -9.30 13.77 -5.14
N ILE A 44 -9.57 12.82 -6.05
CA ILE A 44 -8.82 11.57 -6.12
C ILE A 44 -7.40 11.86 -6.58
N ILE A 45 -6.43 11.22 -5.94
CA ILE A 45 -5.03 11.24 -6.35
C ILE A 45 -4.75 9.94 -7.08
N PHE A 46 -4.34 10.01 -8.34
CA PHE A 46 -4.19 8.85 -9.22
C PHE A 46 -2.75 8.35 -9.26
N ASN A 47 -2.60 7.05 -9.48
CA ASN A 47 -1.34 6.40 -9.86
C ASN A 47 -0.24 6.56 -8.80
N ILE A 48 -0.59 6.26 -7.56
CA ILE A 48 0.35 6.30 -6.44
C ILE A 48 0.94 4.90 -6.24
N PRO A 49 2.28 4.74 -6.28
CA PRO A 49 2.90 3.46 -5.97
C PRO A 49 2.60 3.04 -4.53
N TYR A 50 2.45 1.74 -4.30
CA TYR A 50 2.25 1.23 -2.95
C TYR A 50 3.40 0.31 -2.53
N LEU A 51 3.61 0.23 -1.22
CA LEU A 51 4.65 -0.60 -0.63
C LEU A 51 4.29 -2.08 -0.72
N ARG A 52 5.27 -2.90 -1.07
CA ARG A 52 5.22 -4.34 -0.92
C ARG A 52 6.43 -4.77 -0.11
N ILE A 53 6.26 -5.71 0.81
CA ILE A 53 7.40 -6.29 1.52
C ILE A 53 8.12 -7.20 0.53
N GLN A 54 9.18 -6.70 -0.04
CA GLN A 54 9.90 -7.39 -1.12
C GLN A 54 11.39 -7.11 -1.05
N GLY A 55 12.20 -8.14 -1.28
CA GLY A 55 13.65 -8.03 -1.44
C GLY A 55 14.08 -8.96 -2.56
N GLY A 56 14.69 -8.39 -3.63
CA GLY A 56 15.01 -9.16 -4.82
C GLY A 56 13.77 -9.77 -5.44
N THR A 57 13.77 -11.10 -5.61
CA THR A 57 12.64 -11.85 -6.18
C THR A 57 11.76 -12.48 -5.10
N ASN A 58 11.92 -12.10 -3.84
CA ASN A 58 11.14 -12.65 -2.71
C ASN A 58 10.17 -11.59 -2.18
N ALA A 59 8.91 -11.95 -2.03
CA ALA A 59 7.89 -11.00 -1.61
C ALA A 59 6.77 -11.65 -0.82
N ILE A 60 6.10 -10.83 -0.02
CA ILE A 60 4.78 -11.13 0.53
C ILE A 60 3.78 -10.31 -0.28
N ILE A 61 2.90 -10.98 -1.01
CA ILE A 61 1.95 -10.31 -1.91
C ILE A 61 0.65 -10.09 -1.18
N MET A 62 0.31 -8.83 -0.96
CA MET A 62 -0.88 -8.41 -0.25
C MET A 62 -1.28 -7.04 -0.80
N ASP A 63 -1.89 -7.05 -1.98
CA ASP A 63 -2.21 -5.82 -2.68
C ASP A 63 -3.35 -5.08 -1.97
N PRO A 64 -3.30 -3.73 -1.96
CA PRO A 64 -4.39 -2.95 -1.42
C PRO A 64 -5.70 -3.21 -2.15
N GLU A 65 -6.80 -3.14 -1.42
CA GLU A 65 -8.14 -3.30 -1.96
C GLU A 65 -8.93 -2.01 -1.80
N LYS A 66 -9.98 -1.88 -2.61
CA LYS A 66 -10.90 -0.75 -2.51
C LYS A 66 -11.43 -0.62 -1.09
N ASP A 67 -11.51 0.61 -0.62
CA ASP A 67 -11.95 1.02 0.72
C ASP A 67 -10.95 0.78 1.84
N ASP A 68 -9.76 0.24 1.53
CA ASP A 68 -8.69 0.18 2.52
C ASP A 68 -8.26 1.59 2.94
N ILE A 69 -7.93 1.70 4.22
CA ILE A 69 -7.40 2.95 4.80
C ILE A 69 -5.92 2.75 5.06
N GLY A 70 -5.12 3.74 4.70
CA GLY A 70 -3.69 3.65 4.92
C GLY A 70 -3.01 4.99 4.98
N ILE A 71 -1.69 4.92 5.19
CA ILE A 71 -0.82 6.09 5.28
C ILE A 71 -0.20 6.33 3.92
N CYS A 72 -0.22 7.58 3.47
CA CYS A 72 0.46 8.02 2.26
C CYS A 72 1.53 9.04 2.62
N LEU A 73 2.73 8.84 2.12
CA LEU A 73 3.84 9.79 2.23
C LEU A 73 3.98 10.53 0.92
N PHE A 74 4.39 11.79 0.98
CA PHE A 74 4.60 12.59 -0.22
C PHE A 74 6.05 13.03 -0.27
N ALA A 75 6.72 12.71 -1.40
CA ALA A 75 8.09 13.10 -1.63
C ALA A 75 8.20 14.62 -1.75
N ASP A 76 9.34 15.16 -1.35
CA ASP A 76 9.56 16.60 -1.43
C ASP A 76 9.85 17.08 -2.86
N LYS A 77 10.16 16.17 -3.78
CA LYS A 77 10.51 16.49 -5.17
C LYS A 77 9.71 15.62 -6.14
N ASP A 78 9.67 16.04 -7.38
CA ASP A 78 8.98 15.32 -8.46
C ASP A 78 9.66 13.98 -8.73
N ILE A 79 8.96 12.87 -8.43
CA ILE A 79 9.45 11.50 -8.62
C ILE A 79 8.96 10.87 -9.92
N SER A 80 8.37 11.63 -10.84
CA SER A 80 7.78 11.07 -12.05
C SER A 80 8.79 10.30 -12.91
N LYS A 81 10.03 10.79 -13.01
CA LYS A 81 11.07 10.10 -13.75
C LYS A 81 11.51 8.81 -13.05
N VAL A 82 11.62 8.80 -11.73
CA VAL A 82 11.94 7.58 -10.98
C VAL A 82 10.83 6.55 -11.17
N LYS A 83 9.56 6.96 -11.14
CA LYS A 83 8.44 6.03 -11.34
C LYS A 83 8.48 5.38 -12.73
N SER A 84 8.88 6.13 -13.75
CA SER A 84 8.91 5.62 -15.13
C SER A 84 10.15 4.80 -15.45
N THR A 85 11.32 5.21 -14.92
CA THR A 85 12.59 4.57 -15.26
C THR A 85 13.05 3.52 -14.25
N LYS A 86 12.58 3.61 -13.00
CA LYS A 86 12.99 2.78 -11.86
C LYS A 86 14.50 2.84 -11.65
N ALA A 87 15.09 4.01 -11.88
CA ALA A 87 16.53 4.27 -11.76
C ALA A 87 16.74 5.65 -11.13
N PRO A 88 17.93 5.90 -10.55
CA PRO A 88 18.25 7.24 -10.07
C PRO A 88 18.06 8.27 -11.17
N SER A 89 17.39 9.36 -10.88
CA SER A 89 17.01 10.35 -11.87
C SER A 89 16.95 11.74 -11.24
N LEU A 90 17.10 12.76 -12.06
CA LEU A 90 16.81 14.13 -11.64
C LEU A 90 15.29 14.30 -11.44
N PRO A 91 14.88 15.28 -10.62
CA PRO A 91 13.45 15.57 -10.52
C PRO A 91 12.84 15.86 -11.89
N GLY A 92 11.61 15.38 -12.13
CA GLY A 92 10.90 15.57 -13.39
C GLY A 92 10.53 17.02 -13.64
N SER A 93 10.38 17.80 -12.57
CA SER A 93 10.07 19.24 -12.63
C SER A 93 10.53 19.90 -11.34
N TYR A 94 10.26 21.20 -11.19
CA TYR A 94 10.59 21.95 -9.98
C TYR A 94 9.49 21.89 -8.91
N ARG A 95 8.40 21.14 -9.14
CA ARG A 95 7.34 21.02 -8.14
C ARG A 95 7.87 20.33 -6.88
N ARG A 96 7.31 20.69 -5.74
CA ARG A 96 7.71 20.14 -4.45
C ARG A 96 6.47 19.78 -3.64
N PHE A 97 6.55 18.70 -2.86
CA PHE A 97 5.48 18.28 -1.94
C PHE A 97 4.12 18.15 -2.63
N SER A 98 4.12 17.66 -3.87
CA SER A 98 2.91 17.40 -4.63
C SER A 98 2.30 16.06 -4.22
N TYR A 99 0.96 16.01 -4.16
CA TYR A 99 0.24 14.75 -3.94
C TYR A 99 0.56 13.69 -5.00
N SER A 100 0.91 14.12 -6.22
CA SER A 100 1.29 13.20 -7.30
C SER A 100 2.59 12.44 -7.01
N ASP A 101 3.38 12.90 -6.06
CA ASP A 101 4.62 12.26 -5.64
C ASP A 101 4.43 11.45 -4.35
N GLY A 102 3.25 10.93 -4.15
CA GLY A 102 2.88 10.11 -3.01
C GLY A 102 3.35 8.67 -3.13
N LEU A 103 3.48 8.04 -1.96
CA LEU A 103 3.75 6.61 -1.82
C LEU A 103 2.81 6.07 -0.75
N TYR A 104 2.01 5.07 -1.10
CA TYR A 104 1.10 4.43 -0.16
C TYR A 104 1.84 3.32 0.58
N ILE A 105 1.94 3.39 1.90
CA ILE A 105 2.78 2.48 2.67
C ILE A 105 2.03 1.51 3.56
N GLY A 106 0.71 1.50 3.53
CA GLY A 106 0.01 0.41 4.17
C GLY A 106 -1.11 0.80 5.08
N GLY A 107 -1.75 -0.22 5.58
CA GLY A 107 -3.05 -0.14 6.20
C GLY A 107 -3.02 0.25 7.66
N VAL A 108 -3.94 1.13 8.02
CA VAL A 108 -4.30 1.43 9.40
C VAL A 108 -5.83 1.51 9.48
N LEU A 109 -6.37 1.24 10.65
CA LEU A 109 -7.81 1.37 10.93
C LEU A 109 -8.71 0.51 10.04
N ASN A 110 -8.17 -0.58 9.51
CA ASN A 110 -8.94 -1.48 8.66
C ASN A 110 -9.72 -2.51 9.49
N ARG A 111 -10.62 -3.22 8.81
CA ARG A 111 -11.50 -4.22 9.43
C ARG A 111 -10.74 -5.47 9.81
N ASN A 112 -11.41 -6.38 10.53
CA ASN A 112 -10.82 -7.67 10.89
C ASN A 112 -10.50 -8.47 9.64
N PRO A 113 -9.29 -9.06 9.53
CA PRO A 113 -8.96 -9.89 8.38
C PRO A 113 -9.64 -11.25 8.45
N LEU A 114 -9.92 -11.83 7.28
CA LEU A 114 -10.44 -13.19 7.16
C LEU A 114 -9.33 -14.20 6.87
N GLN A 115 -8.25 -13.76 6.25
CA GLN A 115 -7.06 -14.56 5.99
C GLN A 115 -5.88 -13.89 6.67
N TYR A 116 -5.07 -14.66 7.39
CA TYR A 116 -3.99 -14.05 8.15
C TYR A 116 -2.94 -15.04 8.60
N ILE A 117 -1.78 -14.49 8.94
CA ILE A 117 -0.75 -15.15 9.75
C ILE A 117 -0.74 -14.40 11.07
N GLN A 118 -1.02 -15.11 12.16
CA GLN A 118 -1.16 -14.50 13.49
C GLN A 118 -0.07 -15.03 14.41
N PHE A 119 0.56 -14.12 15.13
CA PHE A 119 1.51 -14.43 16.19
C PHE A 119 0.86 -14.05 17.51
N SER A 120 0.60 -15.02 18.37
CA SER A 120 -0.01 -14.81 19.67
C SER A 120 0.85 -15.49 20.76
N LYS A 121 0.48 -15.28 22.02
CA LYS A 121 1.20 -15.96 23.09
C LYS A 121 1.00 -17.47 23.06
N ASP A 122 -0.05 -17.96 22.43
CA ASP A 122 -0.33 -19.40 22.33
C ASP A 122 0.31 -20.03 21.10
N GLY A 123 0.88 -19.25 20.19
CA GLY A 123 1.56 -19.78 19.02
C GLY A 123 1.29 -18.99 17.74
N ILE A 124 1.60 -19.62 16.62
CA ILE A 124 1.45 -19.04 15.29
C ILE A 124 0.30 -19.74 14.59
N THR A 125 -0.61 -18.95 14.00
CA THR A 125 -1.76 -19.47 13.26
C THR A 125 -1.74 -18.93 11.84
N ILE A 126 -1.88 -19.84 10.86
CA ILE A 126 -2.05 -19.48 9.45
C ILE A 126 -3.46 -19.90 9.05
N LYS A 127 -4.30 -18.95 8.65
CA LYS A 127 -5.72 -19.22 8.38
C LYS A 127 -6.17 -18.68 7.05
N SER A 128 -6.93 -19.50 6.33
CA SER A 128 -7.70 -19.10 5.15
C SER A 128 -9.10 -19.73 5.24
N PRO A 129 -10.17 -19.03 4.84
CA PRO A 129 -11.50 -19.63 4.80
C PRO A 129 -11.69 -20.64 3.67
N ASN A 130 -10.76 -20.71 2.73
CA ASN A 130 -10.85 -21.60 1.57
C ASN A 130 -9.75 -22.63 1.59
N VAL A 131 -8.58 -22.31 1.04
CA VAL A 131 -7.48 -23.28 0.87
C VAL A 131 -6.16 -22.58 1.17
N ILE A 132 -5.19 -23.37 1.67
CA ILE A 132 -3.80 -22.94 1.82
C ILE A 132 -2.96 -23.81 0.90
N ASN A 133 -2.30 -23.18 -0.06
CA ASN A 133 -1.41 -23.85 -0.99
C ASN A 133 0.04 -23.62 -0.56
N ILE A 134 0.78 -24.71 -0.37
CA ILE A 134 2.21 -24.67 -0.10
C ILE A 134 2.90 -25.42 -1.23
N LEU A 135 3.64 -24.69 -2.06
CA LEU A 135 4.23 -25.23 -3.28
C LEU A 135 5.75 -25.16 -3.19
N ALA A 136 6.40 -26.33 -3.28
CA ALA A 136 7.85 -26.43 -3.30
C ALA A 136 8.22 -27.80 -3.86
N PRO A 137 9.43 -27.97 -4.44
CA PRO A 137 9.92 -29.32 -4.81
C PRO A 137 10.00 -30.26 -3.62
N SER A 138 10.22 -29.73 -2.42
CA SER A 138 10.27 -30.51 -1.18
C SER A 138 9.71 -29.69 -0.03
N ILE A 139 8.91 -30.32 0.84
CA ILE A 139 8.32 -29.68 2.02
C ILE A 139 8.71 -30.52 3.24
N ASN A 140 9.37 -29.90 4.22
CA ASN A 140 9.77 -30.54 5.46
C ASN A 140 8.97 -29.96 6.62
N LEU A 141 8.23 -30.80 7.32
CA LEU A 141 7.53 -30.44 8.55
C LEU A 141 8.10 -31.32 9.66
N LYS A 142 8.62 -30.68 10.71
CA LYS A 142 9.25 -31.40 11.82
C LYS A 142 8.62 -30.96 13.13
N ALA A 143 8.19 -31.92 13.90
CA ALA A 143 7.73 -31.68 15.26
C ALA A 143 8.80 -32.22 16.24
N THR A 144 9.02 -31.46 17.32
CA THR A 144 9.85 -31.92 18.44
C THR A 144 8.93 -32.36 19.55
N SER A 145 9.25 -33.50 20.14
CA SER A 145 8.43 -34.03 21.23
C SER A 145 8.73 -33.36 22.57
#